data_75107008331f7c8a91b1b97fa9110643
#
_entry.id   75107008331f7c8a91b1b97fa9110643
#
_cell.length_a   1.000
_cell.length_b   1.000
_cell.length_c   1.000
_cell.angle_alpha   90.00
_cell.angle_beta   90.00
_cell.angle_gamma   90.00
#
_symmetry.space_group_name_H-M   'P 1'
#
loop_
_entity.id
_entity.type
_entity.pdbx_description
1 polymer ?
#
loop_
_entity_poly.entity_id
_entity_poly.type
_entity_poly.pdbx_seq_one_letter_code
_entity_poly.pdbx_strand_id
1 'polypeptide(L)'
;MQVSRVEPRFSRVAAALTGVPGTVVRCWSLPDWLALIAERGAYTGGAVDLRADGFVSEATRVNLAPRMCQRLARFVYEGRRPARGKAKLQLANTVLTLGHETVHVAPGGSEAVATCYGLQRMRRAAVLLGAPRAYADSLAELAWTGLYPFGLAKYHSPECRDGGKLDLNPRSSVWP
;
A
#
# COMPACT_ATOMS: atom_id res chain seq x y z
N MET A 1 0.12 -5.88 -17.05
CA MET A 1 1.56 -5.74 -17.42
C MET A 1 2.01 -7.07 -18.02
N GLN A 2 2.71 -7.02 -19.15
CA GLN A 2 3.21 -8.21 -19.84
C GLN A 2 4.57 -8.67 -19.33
N VAL A 3 5.36 -7.78 -18.71
CA VAL A 3 6.72 -8.04 -18.22
C VAL A 3 6.88 -7.49 -16.81
N SER A 4 7.51 -8.29 -15.93
CA SER A 4 7.86 -7.85 -14.57
C SER A 4 9.02 -6.85 -14.61
N ARG A 5 8.89 -5.75 -13.85
CA ARG A 5 9.91 -4.71 -13.80
C ARG A 5 9.92 -3.92 -12.50
N VAL A 6 11.06 -3.33 -12.17
CA VAL A 6 11.12 -2.25 -11.19
C VAL A 6 10.44 -1.02 -11.79
N GLU A 7 9.54 -0.39 -11.02
CA GLU A 7 8.81 0.79 -11.49
C GLU A 7 9.41 2.05 -10.82
N PRO A 8 10.16 2.87 -11.58
CA PRO A 8 10.95 3.94 -10.97
C PRO A 8 10.14 4.99 -10.23
N ARG A 9 8.93 5.33 -10.73
CA ARG A 9 8.08 6.35 -10.12
C ARG A 9 7.49 5.87 -8.81
N PHE A 10 7.04 4.62 -8.74
CA PHE A 10 6.54 4.03 -7.49
C PHE A 10 7.66 3.81 -6.49
N SER A 11 8.86 3.45 -6.97
CA SER A 11 10.05 3.33 -6.13
C SER A 11 10.43 4.65 -5.46
N ARG A 12 10.40 5.76 -6.18
CA ARG A 12 10.62 7.10 -5.58
C ARG A 12 9.58 7.43 -4.50
N VAL A 13 8.31 7.07 -4.73
CA VAL A 13 7.25 7.25 -3.72
C VAL A 13 7.53 6.39 -2.50
N ALA A 14 7.82 5.11 -2.69
CA ALA A 14 8.13 4.19 -1.59
C ALA A 14 9.35 4.67 -0.79
N ALA A 15 10.44 5.04 -1.44
CA ALA A 15 11.62 5.59 -0.78
C ALA A 15 11.31 6.86 0.03
N ALA A 16 10.47 7.76 -0.51
CA ALA A 16 10.04 8.97 0.20
C ALA A 16 9.13 8.68 1.41
N LEU A 17 8.38 7.57 1.39
CA LEU A 17 7.53 7.15 2.51
C LEU A 17 8.31 6.42 3.60
N THR A 18 9.30 5.62 3.22
CA THR A 18 10.14 4.85 4.16
C THR A 18 11.25 5.68 4.77
N GLY A 19 11.79 6.65 4.03
CA GLY A 19 13.06 7.30 4.34
C GLY A 19 14.29 6.39 4.15
N VAL A 20 14.10 5.17 3.60
CA VAL A 20 15.18 4.19 3.39
C VAL A 20 15.69 4.29 1.95
N PRO A 21 16.96 4.70 1.74
CA PRO A 21 17.57 4.70 0.42
C PRO A 21 17.55 3.30 -0.22
N GLY A 22 17.40 3.24 -1.53
CA GLY A 22 17.39 1.96 -2.24
C GLY A 22 16.06 1.19 -2.18
N THR A 23 15.02 1.73 -1.50
CA THR A 23 13.68 1.13 -1.57
C THR A 23 13.17 1.13 -3.00
N VAL A 24 12.82 -0.06 -3.50
CA VAL A 24 12.31 -0.25 -4.86
C VAL A 24 10.93 -0.90 -4.85
N VAL A 25 10.11 -0.53 -5.83
CA VAL A 25 8.81 -1.18 -6.08
C VAL A 25 8.93 -2.01 -7.35
N ARG A 26 8.74 -3.32 -7.21
CA ARG A 26 8.68 -4.25 -8.33
C ARG A 26 7.22 -4.55 -8.67
N CYS A 27 6.88 -4.30 -9.90
CA CYS A 27 5.63 -4.66 -10.50
C CYS A 27 5.78 -5.97 -11.28
N TRP A 28 4.93 -6.94 -10.99
CA TRP A 28 5.03 -8.27 -11.57
C TRP A 28 4.08 -8.46 -12.75
N SER A 29 4.48 -9.29 -13.72
CA SER A 29 3.55 -9.88 -14.68
C SER A 29 2.67 -10.93 -13.97
N LEU A 30 1.52 -11.29 -14.55
CA LEU A 30 0.68 -12.30 -13.91
C LEU A 30 1.36 -13.67 -13.80
N PRO A 31 2.02 -14.20 -14.85
CA PRO A 31 2.73 -15.46 -14.75
C PRO A 31 3.82 -15.46 -13.66
N ASP A 32 4.67 -14.41 -13.65
CA ASP A 32 5.76 -14.32 -12.69
C ASP A 32 5.24 -14.14 -11.25
N TRP A 33 4.12 -13.41 -11.07
CA TRP A 33 3.48 -13.26 -9.78
C TRP A 33 2.97 -14.59 -9.23
N LEU A 34 2.31 -15.38 -10.08
CA LEU A 34 1.78 -16.68 -9.67
C LEU A 34 2.92 -17.66 -9.31
N ALA A 35 4.00 -17.68 -10.10
CA ALA A 35 5.18 -18.46 -9.78
C ALA A 35 5.82 -18.05 -8.44
N LEU A 36 6.01 -16.75 -8.23
CA LEU A 36 6.57 -16.20 -7.01
C LEU A 36 5.73 -16.53 -5.76
N ILE A 37 4.41 -16.42 -5.86
CA ILE A 37 3.50 -16.76 -4.75
C ILE A 37 3.50 -18.25 -4.45
N ALA A 38 3.54 -19.11 -5.48
CA ALA A 38 3.64 -20.55 -5.32
C ALA A 38 4.96 -20.96 -4.62
N GLU A 39 6.08 -20.40 -5.05
CA GLU A 39 7.39 -20.61 -4.43
C GLU A 39 7.40 -20.16 -2.96
N ARG A 40 6.90 -18.96 -2.68
CA ARG A 40 6.83 -18.44 -1.30
C ARG A 40 5.85 -19.22 -0.42
N GLY A 41 4.74 -19.66 -0.97
CA GLY A 41 3.79 -20.51 -0.27
C GLY A 41 4.43 -21.83 0.20
N ALA A 42 5.31 -22.42 -0.61
CA ALA A 42 6.09 -23.59 -0.24
C ALA A 42 7.08 -23.31 0.91
N TYR A 43 7.72 -22.13 0.91
CA TYR A 43 8.69 -21.73 1.95
C TYR A 43 8.04 -21.29 3.27
N THR A 44 6.87 -20.70 3.22
CA THR A 44 6.24 -20.05 4.39
C THR A 44 5.11 -20.90 4.98
N GLY A 45 4.93 -22.15 4.51
CA GLY A 45 3.83 -23.00 4.97
C GLY A 45 2.44 -22.41 4.68
N GLY A 46 2.32 -21.65 3.59
CA GLY A 46 1.06 -21.03 3.17
C GLY A 46 0.81 -19.62 3.74
N ALA A 47 1.79 -19.01 4.41
CA ALA A 47 1.65 -17.66 4.99
C ALA A 47 1.48 -16.56 3.94
N VAL A 48 1.87 -16.78 2.69
CA VAL A 48 1.58 -15.85 1.58
C VAL A 48 0.37 -16.37 0.80
N ASP A 49 -0.77 -15.73 1.02
CA ASP A 49 -2.01 -16.05 0.30
C ASP A 49 -1.86 -15.70 -1.20
N LEU A 50 -2.41 -16.55 -2.06
CA LEU A 50 -2.57 -16.30 -3.51
C LEU A 50 -3.32 -14.99 -3.80
N ARG A 51 -4.05 -14.47 -2.81
CA ARG A 51 -4.78 -13.20 -2.88
C ARG A 51 -3.96 -11.99 -2.44
N ALA A 52 -2.70 -12.17 -2.02
CA ALA A 52 -1.86 -11.06 -1.58
C ALA A 52 -1.82 -9.94 -2.62
N ASP A 53 -1.98 -8.72 -2.17
CA ASP A 53 -1.89 -7.51 -2.99
C ASP A 53 -0.44 -7.02 -3.11
N GLY A 54 0.39 -7.31 -2.10
CA GLY A 54 1.81 -6.99 -2.03
C GLY A 54 2.51 -7.76 -0.92
N PHE A 55 3.82 -7.62 -0.85
CA PHE A 55 4.69 -8.04 0.25
C PHE A 55 6.09 -7.43 0.08
N VAL A 56 6.87 -7.40 1.16
CA VAL A 56 8.28 -6.97 1.13
C VAL A 56 9.22 -8.17 1.06
N SER A 57 10.26 -8.08 0.26
CA SER A 57 11.38 -9.02 0.20
C SER A 57 12.71 -8.28 0.16
N GLU A 58 13.79 -8.97 0.51
CA GLU A 58 15.15 -8.41 0.46
C GLU A 58 15.26 -7.05 1.17
N ALA A 59 14.60 -6.94 2.33
CA ALA A 59 14.56 -5.76 3.21
C ALA A 59 14.04 -4.45 2.58
N THR A 60 14.26 -4.20 1.29
CA THR A 60 13.93 -2.92 0.65
C THR A 60 13.09 -3.06 -0.62
N ARG A 61 12.70 -4.28 -0.99
CA ARG A 61 11.91 -4.52 -2.20
C ARG A 61 10.44 -4.70 -1.87
N VAL A 62 9.63 -3.73 -2.23
CA VAL A 62 8.17 -3.80 -2.23
C VAL A 62 7.71 -4.51 -3.51
N ASN A 63 7.08 -5.65 -3.37
CA ASN A 63 6.51 -6.42 -4.48
C ASN A 63 5.02 -6.15 -4.55
N LEU A 64 4.52 -5.75 -5.71
CA LEU A 64 3.09 -5.48 -5.92
C LEU A 64 2.50 -6.44 -6.95
N ALA A 65 1.32 -6.95 -6.64
CA ALA A 65 0.53 -7.77 -7.56
C ALA A 65 0.24 -7.01 -8.87
N PRO A 66 0.08 -7.73 -10.00
CA PRO A 66 -0.18 -7.11 -11.31
C PRO A 66 -1.35 -6.14 -11.30
N ARG A 67 -2.44 -6.48 -10.59
CA ARG A 67 -3.63 -5.63 -10.48
C ARG A 67 -3.37 -4.31 -9.76
N MET A 68 -2.47 -4.31 -8.75
CA MET A 68 -2.10 -3.11 -8.02
C MET A 68 -1.27 -2.18 -8.88
N CYS A 69 -0.25 -2.72 -9.52
CA CYS A 69 0.58 -1.95 -10.44
C CYS A 69 -0.20 -1.38 -11.63
N GLN A 70 -1.14 -2.13 -12.19
CA GLN A 70 -1.98 -1.64 -13.27
C GLN A 70 -2.85 -0.45 -12.84
N ARG A 71 -3.42 -0.49 -11.62
CA ARG A 71 -4.21 0.63 -11.08
C ARG A 71 -3.34 1.85 -10.81
N LEU A 72 -2.16 1.66 -10.21
CA LEU A 72 -1.20 2.76 -10.02
C LEU A 72 -0.75 3.36 -11.34
N ALA A 73 -0.47 2.53 -12.35
CA ALA A 73 -0.06 3.01 -13.67
C ALA A 73 -1.15 3.87 -14.32
N ARG A 74 -2.40 3.41 -14.30
CA ARG A 74 -3.54 4.19 -14.80
C ARG A 74 -3.72 5.51 -14.05
N PHE A 75 -3.55 5.48 -12.73
CA PHE A 75 -3.65 6.67 -11.90
C PHE A 75 -2.54 7.67 -12.20
N VAL A 76 -1.30 7.19 -12.28
CA VAL A 76 -0.10 8.03 -12.37
C VAL A 76 0.19 8.50 -13.80
N TYR A 77 0.05 7.61 -14.79
CA TYR A 77 0.46 7.90 -16.18
C TYR A 77 -0.70 8.29 -17.08
N GLU A 78 -1.92 7.78 -16.78
CA GLU A 78 -3.12 8.12 -17.56
C GLU A 78 -3.98 9.17 -16.85
N GLY A 79 -3.60 9.60 -15.64
CA GLY A 79 -4.35 10.59 -14.86
C GLY A 79 -5.74 10.12 -14.42
N ARG A 80 -6.00 8.82 -14.42
CA ARG A 80 -7.32 8.27 -14.06
C ARG A 80 -7.63 8.45 -12.60
N ARG A 81 -8.63 9.27 -12.29
CA ARG A 81 -9.11 9.57 -10.94
C ARG A 81 -10.61 9.25 -10.84
N PRO A 82 -10.96 7.97 -10.50
CA PRO A 82 -12.35 7.59 -10.30
C PRO A 82 -13.03 8.47 -9.24
N ALA A 83 -14.17 9.09 -9.58
CA ALA A 83 -14.86 10.00 -8.65
C ALA A 83 -15.54 9.26 -7.50
N ARG A 84 -16.05 8.04 -7.75
CA ARG A 84 -16.87 7.27 -6.79
C ARG A 84 -16.91 5.77 -7.12
N GLY A 85 -17.57 5.01 -6.25
CA GLY A 85 -17.89 3.60 -6.46
C GLY A 85 -16.70 2.65 -6.36
N LYS A 86 -16.87 1.43 -6.85
CA LYS A 86 -15.90 0.33 -6.75
C LYS A 86 -14.51 0.70 -7.27
N ALA A 87 -14.44 1.46 -8.36
CA ALA A 87 -13.15 1.85 -8.95
C ALA A 87 -12.35 2.78 -8.01
N LYS A 88 -13.02 3.73 -7.32
CA LYS A 88 -12.37 4.60 -6.33
C LYS A 88 -11.92 3.81 -5.10
N LEU A 89 -12.77 2.91 -4.61
CA LEU A 89 -12.44 2.02 -3.48
C LEU A 89 -11.22 1.12 -3.81
N GLN A 90 -11.16 0.57 -5.02
CA GLN A 90 -10.02 -0.21 -5.47
C GLN A 90 -8.74 0.61 -5.60
N LEU A 91 -8.83 1.87 -6.01
CA LEU A 91 -7.68 2.77 -6.03
C LEU A 91 -7.23 3.11 -4.60
N ALA A 92 -8.17 3.40 -3.69
CA ALA A 92 -7.86 3.63 -2.27
C ALA A 92 -7.15 2.41 -1.66
N ASN A 93 -7.66 1.19 -1.89
CA ASN A 93 -6.98 -0.04 -1.46
C ASN A 93 -5.56 -0.13 -2.04
N THR A 94 -5.39 0.22 -3.31
CA THR A 94 -4.06 0.13 -3.96
C THR A 94 -3.05 1.11 -3.37
N VAL A 95 -3.47 2.34 -3.05
CA VAL A 95 -2.61 3.33 -2.39
C VAL A 95 -2.32 2.93 -0.95
N LEU A 96 -3.33 2.39 -0.24
CA LEU A 96 -3.15 1.84 1.10
C LEU A 96 -2.16 0.68 1.10
N THR A 97 -2.28 -0.27 0.17
CA THR A 97 -1.33 -1.39 0.03
C THR A 97 0.09 -0.90 -0.18
N LEU A 98 0.32 0.08 -1.08
CA LEU A 98 1.65 0.65 -1.25
C LEU A 98 2.17 1.27 0.06
N GLY A 99 1.35 2.04 0.77
CA GLY A 99 1.69 2.63 2.06
C GLY A 99 1.99 1.58 3.13
N HIS A 100 1.17 0.52 3.21
CA HIS A 100 1.31 -0.61 4.11
C HIS A 100 2.64 -1.36 3.89
N GLU A 101 2.93 -1.74 2.65
CA GLU A 101 4.18 -2.44 2.33
C GLU A 101 5.42 -1.59 2.64
N THR A 102 5.34 -0.27 2.52
CA THR A 102 6.45 0.60 2.91
C THR A 102 6.74 0.58 4.42
N VAL A 103 5.80 0.18 5.26
CA VAL A 103 6.06 -0.01 6.70
C VAL A 103 6.90 -1.25 6.95
N HIS A 104 6.66 -2.33 6.21
CA HIS A 104 7.43 -3.57 6.31
C HIS A 104 8.88 -3.47 5.82
N VAL A 105 9.25 -2.39 5.13
CA VAL A 105 10.66 -2.10 4.78
C VAL A 105 11.50 -1.85 6.05
N ALA A 106 10.91 -1.29 7.09
CA ALA A 106 11.54 -1.21 8.41
C ALA A 106 11.21 -2.48 9.22
N PRO A 107 12.20 -3.15 9.83
CA PRO A 107 11.93 -4.37 10.59
C PRO A 107 11.02 -4.12 11.80
N GLY A 108 10.06 -5.01 12.05
CA GLY A 108 9.35 -5.10 13.32
C GLY A 108 7.89 -4.65 13.37
N GLY A 109 7.25 -4.33 12.25
CA GLY A 109 5.82 -3.98 12.25
C GLY A 109 4.91 -5.19 12.05
N SER A 110 3.91 -5.41 12.95
CA SER A 110 2.82 -6.34 12.70
C SER A 110 1.92 -5.83 11.56
N GLU A 111 1.10 -6.70 10.99
CA GLU A 111 0.11 -6.33 9.96
C GLU A 111 -0.81 -5.19 10.41
N ALA A 112 -1.20 -5.17 11.69
CA ALA A 112 -2.02 -4.11 12.26
C ALA A 112 -1.27 -2.77 12.33
N VAL A 113 0.01 -2.78 12.71
CA VAL A 113 0.87 -1.58 12.70
C VAL A 113 1.08 -1.09 11.28
N ALA A 114 1.40 -2.00 10.36
CA ALA A 114 1.62 -1.66 8.95
C ALA A 114 0.37 -1.04 8.32
N THR A 115 -0.81 -1.59 8.61
CA THR A 115 -2.08 -1.04 8.11
C THR A 115 -2.36 0.34 8.71
N CYS A 116 -2.18 0.52 10.01
CA CYS A 116 -2.41 1.80 10.67
C CYS A 116 -1.49 2.91 10.13
N TYR A 117 -0.20 2.62 10.01
CA TYR A 117 0.75 3.58 9.46
C TYR A 117 0.55 3.79 7.95
N GLY A 118 0.14 2.75 7.22
CA GLY A 118 -0.24 2.84 5.82
C GLY A 118 -1.39 3.81 5.60
N LEU A 119 -2.45 3.74 6.45
CA LEU A 119 -3.58 4.66 6.43
C LEU A 119 -3.13 6.12 6.62
N GLN A 120 -2.35 6.39 7.65
CA GLN A 120 -1.86 7.75 7.96
C GLN A 120 -0.91 8.30 6.89
N ARG A 121 -0.23 7.44 6.14
CA ARG A 121 0.64 7.81 5.02
C ARG A 121 -0.10 7.98 3.70
N MET A 122 -1.37 7.58 3.61
CA MET A 122 -2.11 7.57 2.34
C MET A 122 -2.18 8.92 1.65
N ARG A 123 -2.47 10.00 2.38
CA ARG A 123 -2.51 11.36 1.82
C ARG A 123 -1.20 11.71 1.14
N ARG A 124 -0.09 11.51 1.86
CA ARG A 124 1.26 11.75 1.35
C ARG A 124 1.57 10.86 0.14
N ALA A 125 1.25 9.57 0.22
CA ALA A 125 1.44 8.64 -0.89
C ALA A 125 0.69 9.07 -2.14
N ALA A 126 -0.60 9.40 -2.01
CA ALA A 126 -1.44 9.84 -3.12
C ALA A 126 -0.91 11.14 -3.75
N VAL A 127 -0.50 12.12 -2.95
CA VAL A 127 0.09 13.38 -3.44
C VAL A 127 1.41 13.12 -4.18
N LEU A 128 2.30 12.29 -3.64
CA LEU A 128 3.55 11.90 -4.30
C LEU A 128 3.30 11.14 -5.62
N LEU A 129 2.20 10.40 -5.71
CA LEU A 129 1.73 9.76 -6.94
C LEU A 129 1.10 10.74 -7.94
N GLY A 130 0.91 12.02 -7.57
CA GLY A 130 0.38 13.08 -8.44
C GLY A 130 -1.10 13.41 -8.23
N ALA A 131 -1.69 13.02 -7.10
CA ALA A 131 -3.04 13.45 -6.75
C ALA A 131 -3.09 14.92 -6.29
N PRO A 132 -4.14 15.67 -6.65
CA PRO A 132 -4.50 16.88 -5.91
C PRO A 132 -4.82 16.55 -4.45
N ARG A 133 -4.52 17.48 -3.53
CA ARG A 133 -4.71 17.27 -2.07
C ARG A 133 -6.13 16.81 -1.73
N ALA A 134 -7.15 17.50 -2.21
CA ALA A 134 -8.54 17.14 -1.96
C ALA A 134 -8.91 15.71 -2.44
N TYR A 135 -8.31 15.24 -3.53
CA TYR A 135 -8.50 13.88 -3.98
C TYR A 135 -7.74 12.87 -3.10
N ALA A 136 -6.54 13.21 -2.66
CA ALA A 136 -5.76 12.40 -1.71
C ALA A 136 -6.49 12.25 -0.38
N ASP A 137 -7.06 13.34 0.15
CA ASP A 137 -7.89 13.33 1.37
C ASP A 137 -9.09 12.40 1.20
N SER A 138 -9.79 12.49 0.07
CA SER A 138 -10.95 11.63 -0.21
C SER A 138 -10.60 10.14 -0.38
N LEU A 139 -9.37 9.80 -0.77
CA LEU A 139 -8.89 8.41 -0.80
C LEU A 139 -8.58 7.91 0.61
N ALA A 140 -7.94 8.73 1.44
CA ALA A 140 -7.63 8.39 2.83
C ALA A 140 -8.91 8.18 3.65
N GLU A 141 -9.86 9.11 3.54
CA GLU A 141 -11.18 8.97 4.17
C GLU A 141 -11.91 7.70 3.74
N LEU A 142 -11.91 7.42 2.43
CA LEU A 142 -12.55 6.22 1.90
C LEU A 142 -11.87 4.93 2.39
N ALA A 143 -10.55 4.94 2.54
CA ALA A 143 -9.83 3.79 3.10
C ALA A 143 -10.15 3.61 4.59
N TRP A 144 -10.21 4.69 5.34
CA TRP A 144 -10.56 4.66 6.76
C TRP A 144 -11.99 4.17 7.00
N THR A 145 -12.98 4.71 6.27
CA THR A 145 -14.40 4.42 6.48
C THR A 145 -14.91 3.21 5.71
N GLY A 146 -14.32 2.91 4.55
CA GLY A 146 -14.83 1.91 3.62
C GLY A 146 -13.95 0.67 3.43
N LEU A 147 -12.72 0.65 3.94
CA LEU A 147 -11.82 -0.50 3.87
C LEU A 147 -11.42 -1.00 5.25
N TYR A 148 -10.87 -0.13 6.08
CA TYR A 148 -10.31 -0.51 7.37
C TYR A 148 -11.32 -1.26 8.26
N PRO A 149 -12.56 -0.82 8.48
CA PRO A 149 -13.51 -1.51 9.36
C PRO A 149 -13.90 -2.91 8.87
N PHE A 150 -13.70 -3.21 7.59
CA PHE A 150 -14.08 -4.49 6.96
C PHE A 150 -12.89 -5.40 6.68
N GLY A 151 -11.69 -5.00 7.11
CA GLY A 151 -10.48 -5.80 7.02
C GLY A 151 -10.49 -7.02 7.93
N LEU A 152 -9.55 -7.95 7.72
CA LEU A 152 -9.36 -9.08 8.62
C LEU A 152 -8.80 -8.61 9.98
N ALA A 153 -9.15 -9.30 11.06
CA ALA A 153 -8.76 -8.94 12.44
C ALA A 153 -7.25 -8.69 12.59
N LYS A 154 -6.40 -9.45 11.88
CA LYS A 154 -4.93 -9.28 11.92
C LYS A 154 -4.44 -7.90 11.45
N TYR A 155 -5.25 -7.16 10.70
CA TYR A 155 -4.94 -5.82 10.19
C TYR A 155 -5.46 -4.70 11.10
N HIS A 156 -6.12 -5.03 12.21
CA HIS A 156 -6.73 -4.07 13.11
C HIS A 156 -5.95 -3.92 14.40
N SER A 157 -5.93 -2.69 14.92
CA SER A 157 -5.44 -2.40 16.26
C SER A 157 -6.37 -1.38 16.92
N PRO A 158 -6.76 -1.57 18.19
CA PRO A 158 -7.50 -0.55 18.94
C PRO A 158 -6.69 0.74 19.17
N GLU A 159 -5.37 0.65 19.01
CA GLU A 159 -4.48 1.80 19.09
C GLU A 159 -4.37 2.59 17.79
N CYS A 160 -4.99 2.10 16.70
CA CYS A 160 -5.08 2.82 15.43
C CYS A 160 -6.25 3.80 15.47
N ARG A 161 -6.06 4.91 16.12
CA ARG A 161 -7.03 5.99 16.31
C ARG A 161 -6.32 7.30 16.61
N ASP A 162 -7.03 8.41 16.46
CA ASP A 162 -6.54 9.72 16.87
C ASP A 162 -6.12 9.69 18.36
N GLY A 163 -4.92 10.19 18.66
CA GLY A 163 -4.30 10.15 19.98
C GLY A 163 -3.98 8.76 20.53
N GLY A 164 -4.11 7.68 19.74
CA GLY A 164 -3.69 6.34 20.13
C GLY A 164 -2.18 6.13 20.04
N LYS A 165 -1.67 4.99 20.54
CA LYS A 165 -0.23 4.69 20.53
C LYS A 165 0.35 4.54 19.12
N LEU A 166 -0.49 4.26 18.12
CA LEU A 166 -0.09 4.16 16.72
C LEU A 166 -0.35 5.45 15.93
N ASP A 167 -0.68 6.54 16.60
CA ASP A 167 -0.80 7.84 15.96
C ASP A 167 0.59 8.42 15.66
N LEU A 168 0.90 8.57 14.37
CA LEU A 168 2.16 9.17 13.90
C LEU A 168 2.21 10.68 14.11
N ASN A 169 1.07 11.31 14.38
CA ASN A 169 0.94 12.77 14.40
C ASN A 169 0.00 13.28 15.52
N PRO A 170 0.23 12.89 16.78
CA PRO A 170 -0.74 13.09 17.88
C PRO A 170 -1.04 14.55 18.20
N ARG A 171 -0.36 15.51 17.54
CA ARG A 171 -0.63 16.94 17.62
C ARG A 171 -1.44 17.47 16.44
N SER A 172 -1.77 16.63 15.48
CA SER A 172 -2.60 16.98 14.32
C SER A 172 -4.07 16.79 14.67
N SER A 173 -4.92 17.69 14.23
CA SER A 173 -6.38 17.50 14.26
C SER A 173 -6.90 16.70 13.04
N VAL A 174 -6.02 16.22 12.18
CA VAL A 174 -6.36 15.51 10.95
C VAL A 174 -6.05 14.04 11.11
N TRP A 175 -7.10 13.19 11.07
CA TRP A 175 -7.03 11.74 11.15
C TRP A 175 -7.76 11.08 9.98
N PRO A 176 -7.30 9.96 9.45
CA PRO A 176 -5.95 9.42 9.48
C PRO A 176 -5.02 10.20 8.61
#